data_d63f3b1e6eab5399fa793a8c4f790965
#
_entry.id   d63f3b1e6eab5399fa793a8c4f790965
#
_cell.length_a   1.000
_cell.length_b   1.000
_cell.length_c   1.000
_cell.angle_alpha   90.00
_cell.angle_beta   90.00
_cell.angle_gamma   90.00
#
_symmetry.space_group_name_H-M   'P 1'
#
loop_
_entity.id
_entity.type
_entity.pdbx_description
1 polymer ?
#
loop_
_entity_poly.entity_id
_entity_poly.type
_entity_poly.pdbx_seq_one_letter_code
_entity_poly.pdbx_strand_id
1 'polypeptide(L)'
;MSEVFKKLDAINVNDYVDKKGSYSYLSWSDAWRMVKQEFDDVSSTVYENADGWNYHHDGRTAWVKTGVTINGVEHIEYLPIMDNRNRAIPLGNIDSRQVNDTIQRSITKAFARHGLGLYIYRGESLPKSESEAEKEERELLQTKYHNAFEKVATDQDEYGYDELAEEIKTIKHSNSVIKFIGEQQSAELKAFRQKMKQRSKS
;
A
#
# COMPACT_ATOMS: atom_id res chain seq x y z
N MET A 1 -29.54 2.24 -5.45
CA MET A 1 -28.40 3.15 -5.23
C MET A 1 -28.98 4.52 -4.90
N SER A 2 -28.58 5.10 -3.76
CA SER A 2 -29.15 6.38 -3.30
C SER A 2 -28.77 7.52 -4.26
N GLU A 3 -29.60 8.58 -4.29
CA GLU A 3 -29.32 9.78 -5.09
C GLU A 3 -28.02 10.46 -4.63
N VAL A 4 -27.78 10.52 -3.31
CA VAL A 4 -26.56 11.02 -2.70
C VAL A 4 -25.34 10.30 -3.26
N PHE A 5 -25.37 8.96 -3.27
CA PHE A 5 -24.25 8.16 -3.78
C PHE A 5 -23.97 8.45 -5.26
N LYS A 6 -24.99 8.45 -6.11
CA LYS A 6 -24.82 8.71 -7.55
C LYS A 6 -24.19 10.08 -7.81
N LYS A 7 -24.63 11.09 -7.06
CA LYS A 7 -24.17 12.46 -7.21
C LYS A 7 -22.73 12.60 -6.78
N LEU A 8 -22.34 12.02 -5.64
CA LEU A 8 -20.97 12.10 -5.12
C LEU A 8 -19.98 11.21 -5.89
N ASP A 9 -20.41 10.03 -6.36
CA ASP A 9 -19.57 9.12 -7.16
C ASP A 9 -19.22 9.70 -8.55
N ALA A 10 -20.03 10.63 -9.04
CA ALA A 10 -19.78 11.34 -10.29
C ALA A 10 -18.73 12.47 -10.16
N ILE A 11 -18.37 12.88 -8.95
CA ILE A 11 -17.41 13.95 -8.71
C ILE A 11 -15.99 13.43 -8.95
N ASN A 12 -15.27 14.08 -9.87
CA ASN A 12 -13.84 13.80 -10.09
C ASN A 12 -13.01 14.54 -9.03
N VAL A 13 -12.35 13.78 -8.14
CA VAL A 13 -11.50 14.34 -7.07
C VAL A 13 -10.01 14.33 -7.43
N ASN A 14 -9.61 13.92 -8.63
CA ASN A 14 -8.19 13.71 -8.99
C ASN A 14 -7.30 14.94 -8.80
N ASP A 15 -7.83 16.14 -9.06
CA ASP A 15 -7.09 17.39 -8.92
C ASP A 15 -6.85 17.81 -7.45
N TYR A 16 -7.51 17.11 -6.50
CA TYR A 16 -7.47 17.37 -5.07
C TYR A 16 -6.83 16.22 -4.27
N VAL A 17 -6.27 15.25 -4.99
CA VAL A 17 -5.66 14.05 -4.40
C VAL A 17 -4.16 14.21 -4.33
N ASP A 18 -3.63 14.23 -3.11
CA ASP A 18 -2.20 14.13 -2.83
C ASP A 18 -1.74 12.67 -2.88
N LYS A 19 -0.56 12.44 -3.46
CA LYS A 19 0.09 11.12 -3.47
C LYS A 19 1.21 11.08 -2.44
N LYS A 20 1.16 10.09 -1.54
CA LYS A 20 2.25 9.74 -0.62
C LYS A 20 2.68 8.29 -0.85
N GLY A 21 3.73 8.09 -1.66
CA GLY A 21 4.11 6.77 -2.14
C GLY A 21 3.00 6.15 -3.01
N SER A 22 2.56 4.94 -2.69
CA SER A 22 1.48 4.23 -3.38
C SER A 22 0.06 4.61 -2.90
N TYR A 23 -0.08 5.56 -1.97
CA TYR A 23 -1.37 5.94 -1.39
C TYR A 23 -1.84 7.28 -1.93
N SER A 24 -3.14 7.36 -2.20
CA SER A 24 -3.85 8.58 -2.59
C SER A 24 -4.60 9.13 -1.39
N TYR A 25 -4.50 10.43 -1.17
CA TYR A 25 -5.16 11.12 -0.06
C TYR A 25 -5.99 12.29 -0.57
N LEU A 26 -7.28 12.23 -0.33
CA LEU A 26 -8.15 13.41 -0.43
C LEU A 26 -8.16 14.09 0.95
N SER A 27 -7.89 15.41 1.00
CA SER A 27 -7.93 16.13 2.26
C SER A 27 -9.37 16.17 2.81
N TRP A 28 -9.51 16.13 4.14
CA TRP A 28 -10.83 16.23 4.78
C TRP A 28 -11.53 17.56 4.43
N SER A 29 -10.77 18.64 4.28
CA SER A 29 -11.29 19.97 3.95
C SER A 29 -11.84 20.03 2.53
N ASP A 30 -11.18 19.40 1.56
CA ASP A 30 -11.67 19.31 0.19
C ASP A 30 -12.89 18.41 0.10
N ALA A 31 -12.86 17.25 0.79
CA ALA A 31 -14.02 16.37 0.89
C ALA A 31 -15.23 17.10 1.47
N TRP A 32 -15.05 17.82 2.59
CA TRP A 32 -16.08 18.60 3.23
C TRP A 32 -16.65 19.67 2.30
N ARG A 33 -15.78 20.46 1.66
CA ARG A 33 -16.15 21.52 0.73
C ARG A 33 -16.99 20.98 -0.44
N MET A 34 -16.51 19.92 -1.08
CA MET A 34 -17.20 19.31 -2.22
C MET A 34 -18.60 18.83 -1.84
N VAL A 35 -18.74 18.13 -0.71
CA VAL A 35 -20.05 17.63 -0.25
C VAL A 35 -20.98 18.78 0.14
N LYS A 36 -20.48 19.82 0.82
CA LYS A 36 -21.27 21.01 1.18
C LYS A 36 -21.72 21.84 -0.03
N GLN A 37 -21.02 21.75 -1.16
CA GLN A 37 -21.47 22.37 -2.41
C GLN A 37 -22.68 21.66 -3.02
N GLU A 38 -22.85 20.36 -2.72
CA GLU A 38 -23.90 19.51 -3.29
C GLU A 38 -25.09 19.30 -2.33
N PHE A 39 -24.85 19.40 -1.01
CA PHE A 39 -25.83 19.10 0.02
C PHE A 39 -25.73 20.09 1.19
N ASP A 40 -26.87 20.61 1.64
CA ASP A 40 -26.95 21.53 2.79
C ASP A 40 -26.93 20.75 4.11
N ASP A 41 -27.62 19.62 4.19
CA ASP A 41 -27.71 18.77 5.39
C ASP A 41 -26.53 17.78 5.41
N VAL A 42 -25.41 18.27 5.94
CA VAL A 42 -24.17 17.49 6.12
C VAL A 42 -23.59 17.76 7.50
N SER A 43 -23.36 16.69 8.25
CA SER A 43 -22.68 16.74 9.55
C SER A 43 -21.68 15.61 9.70
N SER A 44 -20.74 15.77 10.64
CA SER A 44 -19.81 14.73 11.05
C SER A 44 -19.86 14.55 12.55
N THR A 45 -19.68 13.31 13.00
CA THR A 45 -19.66 12.91 14.41
C THR A 45 -18.36 12.20 14.72
N VAL A 46 -17.71 12.59 15.82
CA VAL A 46 -16.63 11.83 16.45
C VAL A 46 -17.22 11.13 17.66
N TYR A 47 -17.16 9.80 17.69
CA TYR A 47 -17.71 9.01 18.77
C TYR A 47 -16.71 8.85 19.89
N GLU A 48 -17.09 9.28 21.08
CA GLU A 48 -16.30 9.10 22.29
C GLU A 48 -16.49 7.70 22.88
N ASN A 49 -15.47 7.23 23.61
CA ASN A 49 -15.58 6.03 24.44
C ASN A 49 -16.30 6.34 25.79
N ALA A 50 -16.42 5.33 26.65
CA ALA A 50 -17.11 5.50 27.95
C ALA A 50 -16.45 6.51 28.91
N ASP A 51 -15.16 6.81 28.72
CA ASP A 51 -14.38 7.74 29.51
C ASP A 51 -14.36 9.16 28.90
N GLY A 52 -15.08 9.40 27.79
CA GLY A 52 -15.13 10.68 27.09
C GLY A 52 -13.91 10.96 26.19
N TRP A 53 -13.13 9.94 25.86
CA TRP A 53 -12.02 10.07 24.91
C TRP A 53 -12.52 9.86 23.46
N ASN A 54 -11.98 10.65 22.56
CA ASN A 54 -12.31 10.57 21.12
C ASN A 54 -11.58 9.44 20.37
N TYR A 55 -11.14 8.40 21.06
CA TYR A 55 -10.60 7.16 20.55
C TYR A 55 -11.02 5.97 21.42
N HIS A 56 -10.97 4.78 20.86
CA HIS A 56 -11.26 3.50 21.50
C HIS A 56 -10.01 2.64 21.53
N HIS A 57 -9.90 1.68 22.44
CA HIS A 57 -8.75 0.77 22.51
C HIS A 57 -9.12 -0.63 23.00
N ASP A 58 -8.29 -1.60 22.68
CA ASP A 58 -8.36 -3.00 23.13
C ASP A 58 -7.35 -3.34 24.23
N GLY A 59 -6.69 -2.33 24.82
CA GLY A 59 -5.59 -2.48 25.78
C GLY A 59 -4.21 -2.63 25.13
N ARG A 60 -4.12 -2.81 23.80
CA ARG A 60 -2.86 -2.97 23.06
C ARG A 60 -2.67 -1.90 21.99
N THR A 61 -3.70 -1.62 21.23
CA THR A 61 -3.76 -0.62 20.16
C THR A 61 -5.04 0.19 20.26
N ALA A 62 -5.20 1.22 19.44
CA ALA A 62 -6.38 2.05 19.45
C ALA A 62 -6.89 2.38 18.04
N TRP A 63 -8.14 2.81 17.97
CA TRP A 63 -8.81 3.26 16.75
C TRP A 63 -9.74 4.42 17.05
N VAL A 64 -10.10 5.18 16.02
CA VAL A 64 -11.16 6.17 16.08
C VAL A 64 -12.44 5.61 15.47
N LYS A 65 -13.59 6.13 15.91
CA LYS A 65 -14.89 5.87 15.33
C LYS A 65 -15.49 7.21 14.91
N THR A 66 -15.79 7.38 13.64
CA THR A 66 -16.40 8.61 13.12
C THR A 66 -17.62 8.28 12.27
N GLY A 67 -18.53 9.24 12.15
CA GLY A 67 -19.67 9.16 11.25
C GLY A 67 -19.75 10.40 10.37
N VAL A 68 -20.30 10.24 9.17
CA VAL A 68 -20.73 11.34 8.30
C VAL A 68 -22.18 11.11 7.94
N THR A 69 -22.99 12.11 8.20
CA THR A 69 -24.43 12.10 7.87
C THR A 69 -24.67 13.06 6.71
N ILE A 70 -25.35 12.57 5.67
CA ILE A 70 -25.80 13.37 4.53
C ILE A 70 -27.29 13.08 4.31
N ASN A 71 -28.14 14.11 4.36
CA ASN A 71 -29.59 13.98 4.20
C ASN A 71 -30.19 12.90 5.14
N GLY A 72 -29.78 12.88 6.40
CA GLY A 72 -30.24 11.96 7.43
C GLY A 72 -29.67 10.52 7.34
N VAL A 73 -28.85 10.18 6.36
CA VAL A 73 -28.20 8.87 6.26
C VAL A 73 -26.76 8.98 6.78
N GLU A 74 -26.45 8.18 7.81
CA GLU A 74 -25.10 8.13 8.38
C GLU A 74 -24.32 6.94 7.87
N HIS A 75 -23.06 7.17 7.50
CA HIS A 75 -22.04 6.14 7.31
C HIS A 75 -20.95 6.26 8.35
N ILE A 76 -20.73 5.16 9.09
CA ILE A 76 -19.72 5.08 10.15
C ILE A 76 -18.46 4.43 9.60
N GLU A 77 -17.30 4.98 10.01
CA GLU A 77 -15.98 4.46 9.72
C GLU A 77 -15.21 4.19 11.02
N TYR A 78 -14.46 3.11 11.02
CA TYR A 78 -13.51 2.74 12.09
C TYR A 78 -12.11 2.73 11.50
N LEU A 79 -11.19 3.52 12.04
CA LEU A 79 -9.84 3.60 11.52
C LEU A 79 -8.82 3.40 12.64
N PRO A 80 -7.93 2.39 12.54
CA PRO A 80 -6.84 2.20 13.49
C PRO A 80 -5.90 3.39 13.50
N ILE A 81 -5.33 3.72 14.67
CA ILE A 81 -4.28 4.72 14.81
C ILE A 81 -2.96 4.06 14.39
N MET A 82 -2.35 4.56 13.31
CA MET A 82 -1.23 3.92 12.62
C MET A 82 -0.07 4.88 12.41
N ASP A 83 1.13 4.32 12.33
CA ASP A 83 2.33 5.04 11.92
C ASP A 83 2.35 5.30 10.38
N ASN A 84 3.39 6.01 9.92
CA ASN A 84 3.58 6.33 8.49
C ASN A 84 3.83 5.10 7.59
N ARG A 85 3.99 3.91 8.18
CA ARG A 85 4.12 2.60 7.48
C ARG A 85 2.85 1.78 7.57
N ASN A 86 1.72 2.39 8.00
CA ASN A 86 0.43 1.73 8.23
C ASN A 86 0.48 0.58 9.25
N ARG A 87 1.35 0.65 10.24
CA ARG A 87 1.38 -0.28 11.36
C ARG A 87 0.64 0.34 12.55
N ALA A 88 -0.20 -0.44 13.22
CA ALA A 88 -0.89 0.01 14.43
C ALA A 88 0.12 0.45 15.49
N ILE A 89 -0.12 1.61 16.10
CA ILE A 89 0.72 2.16 17.16
C ILE A 89 0.33 1.53 18.50
N PRO A 90 1.29 1.04 19.31
CA PRO A 90 0.99 0.58 20.66
C PRO A 90 0.33 1.67 21.50
N LEU A 91 -0.68 1.31 22.31
CA LEU A 91 -1.52 2.25 23.05
C LEU A 91 -0.72 3.29 23.85
N GLY A 92 0.33 2.88 24.56
CA GLY A 92 1.18 3.77 25.36
C GLY A 92 2.04 4.77 24.55
N ASN A 93 2.07 4.63 23.22
CA ASN A 93 2.86 5.49 22.32
C ASN A 93 1.96 6.41 21.47
N ILE A 94 0.67 6.42 21.73
CA ILE A 94 -0.30 7.26 20.99
C ILE A 94 -0.34 8.63 21.61
N ASP A 95 -0.25 9.67 20.78
CA ASP A 95 -0.43 11.07 21.16
C ASP A 95 -1.71 11.68 20.54
N SER A 96 -2.10 12.83 21.05
CA SER A 96 -3.32 13.55 20.61
C SER A 96 -3.25 14.00 19.15
N ARG A 97 -2.07 14.26 18.59
CA ARG A 97 -1.89 14.60 17.17
C ARG A 97 -2.22 13.40 16.28
N GLN A 98 -1.70 12.23 16.63
CA GLN A 98 -1.98 11.00 15.89
C GLN A 98 -3.46 10.63 15.93
N VAL A 99 -4.12 10.86 17.07
CA VAL A 99 -5.58 10.70 17.19
C VAL A 99 -6.30 11.66 16.25
N ASN A 100 -5.97 12.97 16.29
CA ASN A 100 -6.58 13.97 15.44
C ASN A 100 -6.37 13.68 13.94
N ASP A 101 -5.14 13.36 13.54
CA ASP A 101 -4.83 13.02 12.14
C ASP A 101 -5.63 11.80 11.67
N THR A 102 -5.83 10.81 12.56
CA THR A 102 -6.64 9.62 12.27
C THR A 102 -8.13 9.96 12.17
N ILE A 103 -8.66 10.84 13.00
CA ILE A 103 -10.04 11.34 12.91
C ILE A 103 -10.29 11.98 11.54
N GLN A 104 -9.40 12.87 11.08
CA GLN A 104 -9.54 13.54 9.78
C GLN A 104 -9.56 12.53 8.62
N ARG A 105 -8.66 11.55 8.66
CA ARG A 105 -8.64 10.46 7.68
C ARG A 105 -9.89 9.59 7.72
N SER A 106 -10.40 9.30 8.91
CA SER A 106 -11.61 8.51 9.13
C SER A 106 -12.86 9.22 8.56
N ILE A 107 -13.00 10.53 8.79
CA ILE A 107 -14.06 11.35 8.22
C ILE A 107 -14.01 11.32 6.69
N THR A 108 -12.83 11.45 6.09
CA THR A 108 -12.68 11.37 4.61
C THR A 108 -13.13 10.01 4.07
N LYS A 109 -12.80 8.91 4.76
CA LYS A 109 -13.28 7.56 4.39
C LYS A 109 -14.79 7.40 4.58
N ALA A 110 -15.37 8.02 5.59
CA ALA A 110 -16.82 8.04 5.77
C ALA A 110 -17.53 8.79 4.62
N PHE A 111 -16.96 9.90 4.10
CA PHE A 111 -17.44 10.55 2.87
C PHE A 111 -17.33 9.61 1.65
N ALA A 112 -16.27 8.84 1.54
CA ALA A 112 -16.13 7.88 0.44
C ALA A 112 -17.20 6.78 0.47
N ARG A 113 -17.70 6.39 1.65
CA ARG A 113 -18.85 5.48 1.75
C ARG A 113 -20.15 6.07 1.20
N HIS A 114 -20.27 7.40 1.17
CA HIS A 114 -21.35 8.10 0.48
C HIS A 114 -21.13 8.25 -1.03
N GLY A 115 -19.95 7.85 -1.56
CA GLY A 115 -19.59 7.86 -2.98
C GLY A 115 -18.44 8.79 -3.32
N LEU A 116 -18.13 9.83 -2.52
CA LEU A 116 -17.12 10.83 -2.88
C LEU A 116 -15.71 10.21 -3.01
N GLY A 117 -15.18 10.21 -4.23
CA GLY A 117 -13.82 9.73 -4.48
C GLY A 117 -13.60 8.26 -4.07
N LEU A 118 -14.63 7.43 -4.03
CA LEU A 118 -14.55 6.03 -3.61
C LEU A 118 -13.49 5.26 -4.40
N TYR A 119 -13.28 5.61 -5.65
CA TYR A 119 -12.31 4.96 -6.53
C TYR A 119 -10.84 5.15 -6.11
N ILE A 120 -10.50 6.20 -5.34
CA ILE A 120 -9.12 6.40 -4.86
C ILE A 120 -8.69 5.35 -3.82
N TYR A 121 -9.67 4.73 -3.15
CA TYR A 121 -9.46 3.66 -2.17
C TYR A 121 -9.48 2.26 -2.80
N ARG A 122 -9.69 2.15 -4.13
CA ARG A 122 -9.64 0.88 -4.84
C ARG A 122 -8.24 0.29 -4.70
N GLY A 123 -8.14 -0.87 -4.08
CA GLY A 123 -6.88 -1.57 -3.85
C GLY A 123 -6.28 -1.41 -2.44
N GLU A 124 -6.80 -0.55 -1.56
CA GLU A 124 -6.34 -0.50 -0.17
C GLU A 124 -6.54 -1.83 0.59
N SER A 125 -7.55 -2.60 0.20
CA SER A 125 -7.85 -3.92 0.77
C SER A 125 -7.24 -5.08 0.00
N LEU A 126 -6.65 -4.82 -1.16
CA LEU A 126 -5.92 -5.84 -1.90
C LEU A 126 -4.51 -5.95 -1.34
N PRO A 127 -3.90 -7.15 -1.31
CA PRO A 127 -2.46 -7.27 -1.15
C PRO A 127 -1.84 -6.30 -2.14
N LYS A 128 -0.87 -5.48 -1.70
CA LYS A 128 -0.23 -4.48 -2.57
C LYS A 128 0.11 -5.15 -3.90
N SER A 129 -0.67 -4.87 -4.93
CA SER A 129 -0.24 -5.19 -6.28
C SER A 129 1.00 -4.33 -6.53
N GLU A 130 2.06 -4.97 -6.97
CA GLU A 130 3.25 -4.31 -7.46
C GLU A 130 2.82 -3.19 -8.43
N SER A 131 3.28 -1.96 -8.21
CA SER A 131 2.98 -0.86 -9.14
C SER A 131 3.58 -1.18 -10.51
N GLU A 132 3.03 -0.62 -11.59
CA GLU A 132 3.59 -0.84 -12.94
C GLU A 132 5.09 -0.50 -12.98
N ALA A 133 5.50 0.58 -12.33
CA ALA A 133 6.91 0.96 -12.22
C ALA A 133 7.76 -0.07 -11.44
N GLU A 134 7.23 -0.61 -10.34
CA GLU A 134 7.91 -1.67 -9.59
C GLU A 134 7.97 -2.98 -10.37
N LYS A 135 6.93 -3.27 -11.17
CA LYS A 135 6.89 -4.42 -12.06
C LYS A 135 7.93 -4.28 -13.18
N GLU A 136 7.99 -3.12 -13.83
CA GLU A 136 9.00 -2.82 -14.87
C GLU A 136 10.41 -2.89 -14.29
N GLU A 137 10.67 -2.30 -13.11
CA GLU A 137 11.96 -2.39 -12.43
C GLU A 137 12.35 -3.85 -12.13
N ARG A 138 11.41 -4.64 -11.62
CA ARG A 138 11.62 -6.06 -11.34
C ARG A 138 11.93 -6.85 -12.62
N GLU A 139 11.18 -6.64 -13.70
CA GLU A 139 11.38 -7.31 -14.98
C GLU A 139 12.72 -6.92 -15.62
N LEU A 140 13.11 -5.66 -15.51
CA LEU A 140 14.41 -5.18 -15.96
C LEU A 140 15.56 -5.85 -15.20
N LEU A 141 15.44 -5.95 -13.86
CA LEU A 141 16.44 -6.63 -13.02
C LEU A 141 16.50 -8.13 -13.33
N GLN A 142 15.36 -8.79 -13.52
CA GLN A 142 15.29 -10.20 -13.91
C GLN A 142 16.02 -10.44 -15.24
N THR A 143 15.80 -9.62 -16.24
CA THR A 143 16.43 -9.72 -17.56
C THR A 143 17.92 -9.42 -17.48
N LYS A 144 18.31 -8.36 -16.75
CA LYS A 144 19.72 -7.99 -16.55
C LYS A 144 20.53 -9.14 -15.97
N TYR A 145 20.05 -9.70 -14.85
CA TYR A 145 20.78 -10.74 -14.14
C TYR A 145 20.69 -12.11 -14.82
N HIS A 146 19.61 -12.40 -15.51
CA HIS A 146 19.54 -13.59 -16.37
C HIS A 146 20.60 -13.54 -17.46
N ASN A 147 20.72 -12.44 -18.20
CA ASN A 147 21.74 -12.26 -19.24
C ASN A 147 23.16 -12.30 -18.67
N ALA A 148 23.37 -11.77 -17.46
CA ALA A 148 24.67 -11.85 -16.80
C ALA A 148 25.03 -13.31 -16.45
N PHE A 149 24.07 -14.08 -15.91
CA PHE A 149 24.29 -15.51 -15.63
C PHE A 149 24.53 -16.33 -16.90
N GLU A 150 23.85 -16.05 -17.99
CA GLU A 150 24.10 -16.73 -19.28
C GLU A 150 25.52 -16.46 -19.79
N LYS A 151 26.02 -15.21 -19.66
CA LYS A 151 27.38 -14.87 -20.02
C LYS A 151 28.42 -15.67 -19.19
N VAL A 152 28.26 -15.64 -17.87
CA VAL A 152 29.16 -16.37 -16.95
C VAL A 152 29.14 -17.88 -17.25
N ALA A 153 27.95 -18.43 -17.53
CA ALA A 153 27.79 -19.84 -17.87
C ALA A 153 28.51 -20.21 -19.20
N THR A 154 28.52 -19.29 -20.17
CA THR A 154 29.16 -19.48 -21.48
C THR A 154 30.65 -19.31 -21.42
N ASP A 155 31.15 -18.32 -20.69
CA ASP A 155 32.57 -17.99 -20.56
C ASP A 155 33.31 -18.92 -19.58
N GLN A 156 32.58 -19.77 -18.85
CA GLN A 156 33.09 -20.72 -17.83
C GLN A 156 33.90 -20.05 -16.71
N ASP A 157 33.61 -18.79 -16.40
CA ASP A 157 34.26 -18.02 -15.36
C ASP A 157 33.62 -18.28 -14.00
N GLU A 158 34.35 -18.99 -13.11
CA GLU A 158 33.89 -19.33 -11.76
C GLU A 158 33.76 -18.09 -10.84
N TYR A 159 34.72 -17.16 -10.98
CA TYR A 159 34.74 -15.95 -10.15
C TYR A 159 33.55 -15.07 -10.39
N GLY A 160 33.11 -14.90 -11.64
CA GLY A 160 31.98 -14.11 -11.99
C GLY A 160 30.64 -14.65 -11.44
N TYR A 161 30.54 -15.97 -11.25
CA TYR A 161 29.32 -16.58 -10.71
C TYR A 161 29.08 -16.22 -9.24
N ASP A 162 30.08 -16.36 -8.39
CA ASP A 162 29.95 -16.09 -6.95
C ASP A 162 29.76 -14.61 -6.67
N GLU A 163 30.47 -13.72 -7.35
CA GLU A 163 30.31 -12.28 -7.28
C GLU A 163 28.88 -11.87 -7.69
N LEU A 164 28.38 -12.42 -8.78
CA LEU A 164 27.03 -12.14 -9.28
C LEU A 164 25.94 -12.66 -8.32
N ALA A 165 26.16 -13.82 -7.71
CA ALA A 165 25.27 -14.39 -6.72
C ALA A 165 25.20 -13.55 -5.44
N GLU A 166 26.32 -13.02 -4.96
CA GLU A 166 26.37 -12.11 -3.81
C GLU A 166 25.72 -10.75 -4.16
N GLU A 167 25.98 -10.18 -5.34
CA GLU A 167 25.35 -8.94 -5.78
C GLU A 167 23.81 -9.07 -5.76
N ILE A 168 23.26 -10.16 -6.30
CA ILE A 168 21.80 -10.37 -6.34
C ILE A 168 21.18 -10.42 -4.94
N LYS A 169 21.88 -10.90 -3.92
CA LYS A 169 21.35 -10.93 -2.55
C LYS A 169 21.11 -9.53 -1.98
N THR A 170 21.81 -8.53 -2.46
CA THR A 170 21.76 -7.14 -1.96
C THR A 170 20.74 -6.24 -2.68
N ILE A 171 20.27 -6.64 -3.86
CA ILE A 171 19.38 -5.80 -4.66
C ILE A 171 17.92 -5.89 -4.24
N LYS A 172 17.16 -4.88 -4.62
CA LYS A 172 15.68 -4.90 -4.54
C LYS A 172 15.14 -6.06 -5.40
N HIS A 173 14.09 -6.72 -4.93
CA HIS A 173 13.48 -7.88 -5.61
C HIS A 173 14.37 -9.13 -5.71
N SER A 174 15.44 -9.26 -4.92
CA SER A 174 16.39 -10.38 -4.90
C SER A 174 15.71 -11.77 -5.05
N ASN A 175 14.74 -12.09 -4.21
CA ASN A 175 14.03 -13.37 -4.26
C ASN A 175 13.33 -13.63 -5.61
N SER A 176 12.75 -12.58 -6.20
CA SER A 176 12.07 -12.66 -7.49
C SER A 176 13.04 -12.89 -8.64
N VAL A 177 14.21 -12.23 -8.60
CA VAL A 177 15.30 -12.41 -9.57
C VAL A 177 15.86 -13.82 -9.50
N ILE A 178 16.15 -14.33 -8.30
CA ILE A 178 16.67 -15.70 -8.10
C ILE A 178 15.67 -16.76 -8.62
N LYS A 179 14.39 -16.57 -8.32
CA LYS A 179 13.33 -17.47 -8.80
C LYS A 179 13.25 -17.46 -10.32
N PHE A 180 13.23 -16.27 -10.94
CA PHE A 180 13.16 -16.10 -12.39
C PHE A 180 14.33 -16.79 -13.10
N ILE A 181 15.57 -16.54 -12.65
CA ILE A 181 16.77 -17.21 -13.18
C ILE A 181 16.65 -18.74 -13.02
N GLY A 182 16.07 -19.20 -11.90
CA GLY A 182 15.81 -20.61 -11.64
C GLY A 182 14.82 -21.26 -12.61
N GLU A 183 13.80 -20.52 -13.04
CA GLU A 183 12.74 -20.96 -13.94
C GLU A 183 13.15 -20.91 -15.42
N GLN A 184 13.95 -19.90 -15.81
CA GLN A 184 14.42 -19.68 -17.19
C GLN A 184 15.73 -20.41 -17.51
N GLN A 185 15.92 -21.61 -16.95
CA GLN A 185 17.17 -22.35 -17.15
C GLN A 185 17.39 -22.78 -18.59
N SER A 186 18.35 -22.12 -19.28
CA SER A 186 18.93 -22.64 -20.50
C SER A 186 19.70 -23.96 -20.25
N ALA A 187 20.00 -24.70 -21.33
CA ALA A 187 20.79 -25.92 -21.23
C ALA A 187 22.19 -25.64 -20.66
N GLU A 188 22.79 -24.50 -21.05
CA GLU A 188 24.08 -24.01 -20.60
C GLU A 188 24.09 -23.75 -19.09
N LEU A 189 23.11 -23.04 -18.57
CA LEU A 189 23.00 -22.74 -17.15
C LEU A 189 22.81 -24.00 -16.29
N LYS A 190 22.06 -24.99 -16.81
CA LYS A 190 21.91 -26.31 -16.14
C LYS A 190 23.22 -27.08 -16.10
N ALA A 191 23.95 -27.11 -17.20
CA ALA A 191 25.26 -27.78 -17.30
C ALA A 191 26.28 -27.10 -16.37
N PHE A 192 26.34 -25.77 -16.33
CA PHE A 192 27.18 -25.00 -15.46
C PHE A 192 26.92 -25.30 -13.98
N ARG A 193 25.65 -25.27 -13.55
CA ARG A 193 25.26 -25.60 -12.17
C ARG A 193 25.61 -27.04 -11.76
N GLN A 194 25.53 -28.00 -12.67
CA GLN A 194 25.95 -29.37 -12.40
C GLN A 194 27.44 -29.45 -12.18
N LYS A 195 28.25 -28.76 -12.99
CA LYS A 195 29.70 -28.66 -12.83
C LYS A 195 30.08 -28.07 -11.47
N MET A 196 29.46 -26.96 -11.08
CA MET A 196 29.73 -26.30 -9.80
C MET A 196 29.37 -27.19 -8.60
N LYS A 197 28.23 -27.92 -8.64
CA LYS A 197 27.88 -28.90 -7.60
C LYS A 197 28.84 -30.07 -7.47
N GLN A 198 29.53 -30.48 -8.52
CA GLN A 198 30.53 -31.55 -8.48
C GLN A 198 31.82 -31.08 -7.82
N ARG A 199 32.25 -29.84 -8.08
CA ARG A 199 33.47 -29.25 -7.50
C ARG A 199 33.33 -28.91 -6.00
N SER A 200 32.14 -28.52 -5.54
CA SER A 200 31.90 -28.27 -4.10
C SER A 200 31.86 -29.52 -3.24
N LYS A 201 31.99 -30.72 -3.85
CA LYS A 201 32.04 -32.01 -3.17
C LYS A 201 33.42 -32.68 -3.21
N SER A 202 34.40 -32.04 -3.86
CA SER A 202 35.81 -32.40 -3.88
C SER A 202 36.60 -31.56 -2.90
#